data_01f02c7739e6b31925677d5753441ffe
#
_entry.id   01f02c7739e6b31925677d5753441ffe
#
_cell.length_a   1.000
_cell.length_b   1.000
_cell.length_c   1.000
_cell.angle_alpha   90.00
_cell.angle_beta   90.00
_cell.angle_gamma   90.00
#
_symmetry.space_group_name_H-M   'P 1'
#
loop_
_entity.id
_entity.type
_entity.pdbx_description
1 polymer ?
#
loop_
_entity_poly.entity_id
_entity_poly.type
_entity_poly.pdbx_seq_one_letter_code
_entity_poly.pdbx_strand_id
1 'polypeptide(L)'
;MDIEIRAARSKALLEHEHFIETMKDLRERQKDIFVNSAASDVEGREEAHAIIRALDAIEVSLRADVDAVTILKKRKEQHRGND
;
A
#
# COMPACT_ATOMS: atom_id res chain seq x y z
N MET A 1 -7.35 7.75 16.52
CA MET A 1 -6.26 8.59 15.94
C MET A 1 -6.88 9.60 14.99
N ASP A 2 -6.43 10.83 15.06
CA ASP A 2 -6.87 11.90 14.16
C ASP A 2 -6.56 11.54 12.70
N ILE A 3 -7.51 11.79 11.81
CA ILE A 3 -7.42 11.45 10.38
C ILE A 3 -6.26 12.20 9.70
N GLU A 4 -6.01 13.45 10.09
CA GLU A 4 -4.92 14.26 9.51
C GLU A 4 -3.55 13.78 9.97
N ILE A 5 -3.40 13.41 11.24
CA ILE A 5 -2.18 12.83 11.78
C ILE A 5 -1.89 11.48 11.12
N ARG A 6 -2.91 10.65 10.99
CA ARG A 6 -2.79 9.35 10.35
C ARG A 6 -2.36 9.49 8.88
N ALA A 7 -2.98 10.41 8.15
CA ALA A 7 -2.63 10.68 6.76
C ALA A 7 -1.18 11.18 6.64
N ALA A 8 -0.73 12.06 7.52
CA ALA A 8 0.63 12.58 7.51
C ALA A 8 1.66 11.46 7.76
N ARG A 9 1.38 10.57 8.71
CA ARG A 9 2.25 9.42 9.00
C ARG A 9 2.30 8.43 7.84
N SER A 10 1.15 8.13 7.25
CA SER A 10 1.07 7.22 6.10
C SER A 10 1.79 7.80 4.88
N LYS A 11 1.61 9.10 4.63
CA LYS A 11 2.33 9.80 3.57
C LYS A 11 3.84 9.76 3.78
N ALA A 12 4.31 10.00 5.00
CA ALA A 12 5.72 9.96 5.34
C ALA A 12 6.33 8.58 5.06
N LEU A 13 5.60 7.49 5.38
CA LEU A 13 6.04 6.14 5.08
C LEU A 13 6.09 5.88 3.57
N LEU A 14 5.04 6.27 2.84
CA LEU A 14 4.96 6.07 1.38
C LEU A 14 6.07 6.82 0.63
N GLU A 15 6.57 7.91 1.19
CA GLU A 15 7.65 8.72 0.61
C GLU A 15 9.03 8.35 1.17
N HIS A 16 9.11 7.50 2.20
CA HIS A 16 10.36 7.12 2.84
C HIS A 16 11.14 6.16 1.94
N GLU A 17 12.33 6.58 1.55
CA GLU A 17 13.17 5.85 0.59
C GLU A 17 13.43 4.39 1.01
N HIS A 18 13.81 4.16 2.26
CA HIS A 18 14.07 2.81 2.74
C HIS A 18 12.82 1.92 2.73
N PHE A 19 11.66 2.48 3.05
CA PHE A 19 10.38 1.77 2.97
C PHE A 19 10.07 1.37 1.53
N ILE A 20 10.22 2.30 0.59
CA ILE A 20 9.98 2.06 -0.84
C ILE A 20 10.90 0.95 -1.35
N GLU A 21 12.19 1.03 -1.05
CA GLU A 21 13.17 0.02 -1.46
C GLU A 21 12.87 -1.35 -0.85
N THR A 22 12.54 -1.40 0.44
CA THR A 22 12.22 -2.66 1.12
C THR A 22 10.99 -3.33 0.51
N MET A 23 9.94 -2.56 0.26
CA MET A 23 8.72 -3.07 -0.37
C MET A 23 9.00 -3.60 -1.77
N LYS A 24 9.79 -2.88 -2.55
CA LYS A 24 10.19 -3.29 -3.89
C LYS A 24 11.01 -4.59 -3.86
N ASP A 25 12.00 -4.67 -2.97
CA ASP A 25 12.86 -5.85 -2.86
C ASP A 25 12.07 -7.08 -2.43
N LEU A 26 11.13 -6.92 -1.49
CA LEU A 26 10.27 -8.02 -1.06
C LEU A 26 9.38 -8.51 -2.21
N ARG A 27 8.80 -7.59 -2.99
CA ARG A 27 7.99 -7.97 -4.15
C ARG A 27 8.80 -8.72 -5.20
N GLU A 28 9.96 -8.21 -5.54
CA GLU A 28 10.82 -8.84 -6.54
C GLU A 28 11.25 -10.23 -6.11
N ARG A 29 11.59 -10.41 -4.83
CA ARG A 29 11.95 -11.72 -4.28
C ARG A 29 10.79 -12.71 -4.40
N GLN A 30 9.58 -12.29 -4.07
CA GLN A 30 8.41 -13.16 -4.15
C GLN A 30 8.04 -13.49 -5.61
N LYS A 31 8.18 -12.52 -6.51
CA LYS A 31 7.98 -12.78 -7.95
C LYS A 31 8.97 -13.81 -8.48
N ASP A 32 10.23 -13.72 -8.08
CA ASP A 32 11.26 -14.68 -8.47
C ASP A 32 10.94 -16.08 -7.96
N ILE A 33 10.50 -16.20 -6.72
CA ILE A 33 10.06 -17.47 -6.15
C ILE A 33 8.89 -18.04 -6.94
N PHE A 34 7.90 -17.21 -7.26
CA PHE A 34 6.73 -17.61 -8.02
C PHE A 34 7.10 -18.11 -9.42
N VAL A 35 7.90 -17.34 -10.14
CA VAL A 35 8.29 -17.64 -11.53
C VAL A 35 9.20 -18.86 -11.62
N ASN A 36 10.12 -19.02 -10.67
CA ASN A 36 11.11 -20.09 -10.69
C ASN A 36 10.70 -21.35 -9.93
N SER A 37 9.49 -21.39 -9.39
CA SER A 37 8.98 -22.56 -8.68
C SER A 37 8.79 -23.75 -9.63
N ALA A 38 9.02 -24.97 -9.14
CA ALA A 38 8.74 -26.18 -9.90
C ALA A 38 7.22 -26.28 -10.15
N ALA A 39 6.85 -26.87 -11.29
CA ALA A 39 5.43 -27.02 -11.64
C ALA A 39 4.61 -27.75 -10.56
N SER A 40 5.26 -28.67 -9.84
CA SER A 40 4.65 -29.43 -8.74
C SER A 40 4.55 -28.65 -7.43
N ASP A 41 5.26 -27.53 -7.28
CA ASP A 41 5.30 -26.73 -6.04
C ASP A 41 4.17 -25.70 -6.00
N VAL A 42 2.95 -26.18 -5.88
CA VAL A 42 1.75 -25.35 -5.80
C VAL A 42 1.75 -24.50 -4.54
N GLU A 43 2.14 -25.08 -3.41
CA GLU A 43 2.17 -24.39 -2.12
C GLU A 43 3.15 -23.21 -2.11
N GLY A 44 4.33 -23.38 -2.70
CA GLY A 44 5.32 -22.32 -2.82
C GLY A 44 4.81 -21.14 -3.64
N ARG A 45 4.12 -21.43 -4.75
CA ARG A 45 3.52 -20.37 -5.58
C ARG A 45 2.38 -19.66 -4.87
N GLU A 46 1.53 -20.39 -4.17
CA GLU A 46 0.42 -19.81 -3.43
C GLU A 46 0.91 -18.93 -2.29
N GLU A 47 1.95 -19.36 -1.59
CA GLU A 47 2.57 -18.55 -0.52
C GLU A 47 3.18 -17.27 -1.08
N ALA A 48 3.95 -17.35 -2.16
CA ALA A 48 4.54 -16.17 -2.80
C ALA A 48 3.46 -15.19 -3.26
N HIS A 49 2.39 -15.68 -3.86
CA HIS A 49 1.25 -14.86 -4.28
C HIS A 49 0.56 -14.20 -3.09
N ALA A 50 0.37 -14.94 -1.99
CA ALA A 50 -0.24 -14.40 -0.78
C ALA A 50 0.61 -13.27 -0.17
N ILE A 51 1.93 -13.43 -0.17
CA ILE A 51 2.84 -12.39 0.34
C ILE A 51 2.77 -11.13 -0.54
N ILE A 52 2.77 -11.28 -1.87
CA ILE A 52 2.62 -10.13 -2.79
C ILE A 52 1.30 -9.40 -2.51
N ARG A 53 0.21 -10.12 -2.32
CA ARG A 53 -1.08 -9.52 -1.98
C ARG A 53 -1.05 -8.79 -0.64
N ALA A 54 -0.35 -9.34 0.35
CA ALA A 54 -0.19 -8.68 1.64
C ALA A 54 0.60 -7.37 1.53
N LEU A 55 1.67 -7.36 0.72
CA LEU A 55 2.43 -6.14 0.45
C LEU A 55 1.57 -5.08 -0.24
N ASP A 56 0.77 -5.47 -1.21
CA ASP A 56 -0.18 -4.57 -1.88
C ASP A 56 -1.21 -4.02 -0.89
N ALA A 57 -1.71 -4.85 0.02
CA ALA A 57 -2.67 -4.44 1.04
C ALA A 57 -2.09 -3.37 1.97
N ILE A 58 -0.82 -3.48 2.33
CA ILE A 58 -0.12 -2.47 3.14
C ILE A 58 -0.11 -1.13 2.41
N GLU A 59 0.29 -1.10 1.14
CA GLU A 59 0.32 0.14 0.36
C GLU A 59 -1.07 0.74 0.15
N VAL A 60 -2.05 -0.09 -0.17
CA VAL A 60 -3.44 0.36 -0.35
C VAL A 60 -3.97 0.98 0.94
N SER A 61 -3.68 0.37 2.09
CA SER A 61 -4.10 0.89 3.39
C SER A 61 -3.48 2.27 3.68
N LEU A 62 -2.17 2.42 3.41
CA LEU A 62 -1.49 3.71 3.60
C LEU A 62 -2.02 4.79 2.66
N ARG A 63 -2.25 4.46 1.39
CA ARG A 63 -2.83 5.39 0.41
C ARG A 63 -4.25 5.79 0.76
N ALA A 64 -5.04 4.87 1.30
CA ALA A 64 -6.40 5.16 1.76
C ALA A 64 -6.40 6.21 2.88
N ASP A 65 -5.44 6.16 3.78
CA ASP A 65 -5.29 7.18 4.84
C ASP A 65 -5.05 8.57 4.26
N VAL A 66 -4.20 8.67 3.25
CA VAL A 66 -3.91 9.94 2.56
C VAL A 66 -5.14 10.43 1.78
N ASP A 67 -5.79 9.54 1.05
CA ASP A 67 -6.97 9.85 0.24
C ASP A 67 -8.15 10.31 1.10
N ALA A 68 -8.29 9.78 2.30
CA ALA A 68 -9.37 10.16 3.22
C ALA A 68 -9.33 11.66 3.56
N VAL A 69 -8.14 12.22 3.76
CA VAL A 69 -7.98 13.66 4.01
C VAL A 69 -8.28 14.48 2.75
N THR A 70 -7.84 14.02 1.59
CA THR A 70 -8.13 14.68 0.31
C THR A 70 -9.63 14.75 0.05
N ILE A 71 -10.34 13.65 0.29
CA ILE A 71 -11.80 13.59 0.14
C ILE A 71 -12.49 14.54 1.13
N LEU A 72 -12.04 14.55 2.37
CA LEU A 72 -12.61 15.43 3.39
C LEU A 72 -12.43 16.91 3.03
N LYS A 73 -11.26 17.30 2.54
CA LYS A 73 -10.98 18.66 2.09
C LYS A 73 -11.87 19.07 0.92
N LYS A 74 -12.05 18.19 -0.06
CA LYS A 74 -12.93 18.43 -1.20
C LYS A 74 -14.38 18.62 -0.77
N ARG A 75 -14.88 17.83 0.16
CA ARG A 75 -16.23 17.97 0.69
C ARG A 75 -16.43 19.32 1.38
N LYS A 76 -15.46 19.77 2.16
CA LYS A 76 -15.51 21.07 2.82
C LYS A 76 -15.52 22.21 1.81
N GLU A 77 -14.71 22.14 0.76
CA GLU A 77 -14.68 23.15 -0.32
C GLU A 77 -16.02 23.22 -1.07
N GLN A 78 -16.59 22.06 -1.43
CA GLN A 78 -17.88 21.99 -2.09
C GLN A 78 -19.00 22.59 -1.21
N HIS A 79 -18.97 22.32 0.09
CA HIS A 79 -19.95 22.85 1.03
C HIS A 79 -19.83 24.37 1.12
N ARG A 80 -18.61 24.93 1.14
CA ARG A 80 -18.39 26.38 1.11
C ARG A 80 -18.86 27.01 -0.19
N GLY A 81 -18.67 26.33 -1.32
CA GLY A 81 -19.08 26.83 -2.63
C GLY A 81 -20.60 26.93 -2.82
N ASN A 82 -21.37 26.23 -1.99
CA ASN A 82 -22.83 26.22 -2.04
C ASN A 82 -23.49 27.23 -1.08
N ASP A 83 -22.69 27.93 -0.32
CA ASP A 83 -23.17 29.00 0.56
C ASP A 83 -23.11 30.34 -0.18
#